data_9aefdc9f1298c4e7085904fabbf2e58e
#
_entry.id   9aefdc9f1298c4e7085904fabbf2e58e
#
_cell.length_a   1.000
_cell.length_b   1.000
_cell.length_c   1.000
_cell.angle_alpha   90.00
_cell.angle_beta   90.00
_cell.angle_gamma   90.00
#
_symmetry.space_group_name_H-M   'P 1'
#
loop_
_entity.id
_entity.type
_entity.pdbx_description
1 polymer ?
#
loop_
_entity_poly.entity_id
_entity_poly.type
_entity_poly.pdbx_seq_one_letter_code
_entity_poly.pdbx_strand_id
1 'polypeptide(L)'
;VAILEELNKSSSDLSNMRTGIMAGALCPIEVMKKVNDLMNMKEVTICYGMTETSPVSFQSFVDDPTEKRCKTVGRVHPHIEVKIVDKYNKIVPIGEQGELCTRGYSVMKEYWNDVNTTNEVINNGWMHTGDLGVFDEDGFCTITGRLKDMIIRGGENIYPREIEEFLFLHPKISEA
;
A
#
# COMPACT_ATOMS: atom_id res chain seq x y z
N VAL A 1 -8.78 -9.30 9.66
CA VAL A 1 -8.60 -10.67 10.19
C VAL A 1 -9.44 -10.85 11.45
N ALA A 2 -9.22 -10.10 12.55
CA ALA A 2 -9.92 -10.29 13.82
C ALA A 2 -11.46 -10.33 13.71
N ILE A 3 -12.07 -9.48 12.89
CA ILE A 3 -13.54 -9.51 12.66
C ILE A 3 -13.97 -10.83 12.02
N LEU A 4 -13.20 -11.34 11.05
CA LEU A 4 -13.51 -12.62 10.40
C LEU A 4 -13.41 -13.80 11.38
N GLU A 5 -12.47 -13.75 12.32
CA GLU A 5 -12.34 -14.76 13.38
C GLU A 5 -13.51 -14.72 14.34
N GLU A 6 -13.99 -13.52 14.68
CA GLU A 6 -15.14 -13.38 15.58
C GLU A 6 -16.46 -13.82 14.92
N LEU A 7 -16.62 -13.57 13.62
CA LEU A 7 -17.78 -14.07 12.86
C LEU A 7 -17.89 -15.59 12.84
N ASN A 8 -16.78 -16.31 12.99
CA ASN A 8 -16.80 -17.77 13.12
C ASN A 8 -17.37 -18.23 14.48
N LYS A 9 -17.42 -17.35 15.48
CA LYS A 9 -17.88 -17.68 16.85
C LYS A 9 -19.28 -17.18 17.13
N SER A 10 -19.74 -16.17 16.42
CA SER A 10 -21.05 -15.54 16.61
C SER A 10 -21.72 -15.27 15.26
N SER A 11 -23.03 -15.47 15.19
CA SER A 11 -23.81 -15.10 14.02
C SER A 11 -24.25 -13.64 14.15
N SER A 12 -23.83 -12.78 13.20
CA SER A 12 -24.28 -11.40 13.09
C SER A 12 -24.92 -11.19 11.72
N ASP A 13 -26.02 -10.46 11.68
CA ASP A 13 -26.63 -10.08 10.41
C ASP A 13 -25.83 -8.92 9.77
N LEU A 14 -25.11 -9.24 8.70
CA LEU A 14 -24.28 -8.32 7.92
C LEU A 14 -24.90 -8.00 6.55
N SER A 15 -26.19 -8.28 6.34
CA SER A 15 -26.87 -8.10 5.05
C SER A 15 -26.87 -6.66 4.56
N ASN A 16 -26.78 -5.69 5.47
CA ASN A 16 -26.72 -4.26 5.16
C ASN A 16 -25.29 -3.72 4.91
N MET A 17 -24.26 -4.55 5.08
CA MET A 17 -22.89 -4.15 4.77
C MET A 17 -22.71 -4.14 3.26
N ARG A 18 -21.93 -3.21 2.73
CA ARG A 18 -21.72 -3.06 1.29
C ARG A 18 -20.26 -2.76 0.93
N THR A 19 -19.66 -1.80 1.60
CA THR A 19 -18.37 -1.21 1.22
C THR A 19 -17.47 -1.02 2.43
N GLY A 20 -16.20 -0.81 2.17
CA GLY A 20 -15.18 -0.48 3.15
C GLY A 20 -13.84 -0.20 2.51
N ILE A 21 -12.87 0.12 3.33
CA ILE A 21 -11.50 0.37 2.91
C ILE A 21 -10.57 -0.55 3.71
N MET A 22 -9.63 -1.18 3.04
CA MET A 22 -8.50 -1.86 3.65
C MET A 22 -7.21 -1.11 3.34
N ALA A 23 -6.42 -0.85 4.37
CA ALA A 23 -5.21 -0.05 4.27
C ALA A 23 -4.21 -0.40 5.37
N GLY A 24 -2.99 0.16 5.28
CA GLY A 24 -1.95 0.06 6.28
C GLY A 24 -1.09 -1.19 6.21
N ALA A 25 -1.54 -2.22 5.51
CA ALA A 25 -0.78 -3.44 5.22
C ALA A 25 -1.25 -4.07 3.91
N LEU A 26 -0.49 -5.05 3.43
CA LEU A 26 -0.90 -5.87 2.30
C LEU A 26 -2.23 -6.58 2.62
N CYS A 27 -3.15 -6.59 1.67
CA CYS A 27 -4.40 -7.34 1.78
C CYS A 27 -4.28 -8.68 1.02
N PRO A 28 -4.13 -9.82 1.72
CA PRO A 28 -4.13 -11.11 1.06
C PRO A 28 -5.46 -11.36 0.32
N ILE A 29 -5.38 -11.91 -0.90
CA ILE A 29 -6.57 -12.13 -1.74
C ILE A 29 -7.63 -12.99 -1.06
N GLU A 30 -7.21 -13.97 -0.25
CA GLU A 30 -8.12 -14.84 0.51
C GLU A 30 -8.86 -14.09 1.63
N VAL A 31 -8.23 -13.07 2.23
CA VAL A 31 -8.89 -12.18 3.20
C VAL A 31 -9.95 -11.34 2.49
N MET A 32 -9.63 -10.76 1.33
CA MET A 32 -10.59 -10.00 0.52
C MET A 32 -11.79 -10.86 0.13
N LYS A 33 -11.58 -12.09 -0.36
CA LYS A 33 -12.67 -13.03 -0.69
C LYS A 33 -13.56 -13.29 0.52
N LYS A 34 -12.98 -13.61 1.68
CA LYS A 34 -13.74 -13.85 2.92
C LYS A 34 -14.55 -12.62 3.34
N VAL A 35 -14.02 -11.44 3.21
CA VAL A 35 -14.74 -10.19 3.51
C VAL A 35 -15.91 -10.01 2.54
N ASN A 36 -15.70 -10.24 1.25
CA ASN A 36 -16.75 -10.16 0.25
C ASN A 36 -17.90 -11.16 0.52
N ASP A 37 -17.55 -12.40 0.89
CA ASP A 37 -18.50 -13.50 1.02
C ASP A 37 -19.17 -13.53 2.39
N LEU A 38 -18.40 -13.40 3.48
CA LEU A 38 -18.90 -13.54 4.86
C LEU A 38 -19.43 -12.24 5.43
N MET A 39 -18.94 -11.08 4.96
CA MET A 39 -19.37 -9.78 5.45
C MET A 39 -20.27 -9.04 4.45
N ASN A 40 -20.61 -9.64 3.31
CA ASN A 40 -21.39 -9.03 2.23
C ASN A 40 -20.80 -7.69 1.71
N MET A 41 -19.50 -7.48 1.88
CA MET A 41 -18.82 -6.23 1.53
C MET A 41 -18.13 -6.37 0.17
N LYS A 42 -18.90 -6.32 -0.93
CA LYS A 42 -18.40 -6.55 -2.28
C LYS A 42 -17.63 -5.35 -2.87
N GLU A 43 -17.89 -4.16 -2.34
CA GLU A 43 -17.33 -2.90 -2.83
C GLU A 43 -16.18 -2.41 -1.93
N VAL A 44 -15.37 -3.33 -1.38
CA VAL A 44 -14.18 -2.97 -0.61
C VAL A 44 -13.07 -2.50 -1.53
N THR A 45 -12.45 -1.38 -1.19
CA THR A 45 -11.27 -0.85 -1.89
C THR A 45 -10.01 -0.99 -1.04
N ILE A 46 -8.88 -1.02 -1.71
CA ILE A 46 -7.55 -0.92 -1.08
C ILE A 46 -7.07 0.50 -1.24
N CYS A 47 -6.47 1.08 -0.20
CA CYS A 47 -5.79 2.36 -0.33
C CYS A 47 -4.40 2.33 0.29
N TYR A 48 -3.55 3.22 -0.21
CA TYR A 48 -2.20 3.45 0.27
C TYR A 48 -1.98 4.93 0.57
N GLY A 49 -1.25 5.16 1.60
CA GLY A 49 -0.75 6.45 2.03
C GLY A 49 -0.20 6.38 3.44
N MET A 50 0.11 7.53 3.99
CA MET A 50 0.73 7.69 5.29
C MET A 50 0.18 8.95 5.97
N THR A 51 0.40 9.10 7.26
CA THR A 51 -0.06 10.27 8.02
C THR A 51 0.40 11.58 7.36
N GLU A 52 1.62 11.58 6.85
CA GLU A 52 2.26 12.70 6.17
C GLU A 52 1.61 13.07 4.83
N THR A 53 0.72 12.23 4.30
CA THR A 53 -0.03 12.47 3.05
C THR A 53 -1.55 12.57 3.25
N SER A 54 -2.04 12.70 4.47
CA SER A 54 -3.41 13.05 4.94
C SER A 54 -4.58 12.19 4.42
N PRO A 55 -4.61 10.90 4.56
CA PRO A 55 -3.54 9.92 4.53
C PRO A 55 -3.37 9.24 3.16
N VAL A 56 -4.28 9.44 2.17
CA VAL A 56 -4.40 8.60 0.97
C VAL A 56 -3.79 9.26 -0.26
N SER A 57 -2.82 8.59 -0.86
CA SER A 57 -2.24 8.95 -2.15
C SER A 57 -2.75 8.08 -3.30
N PHE A 58 -3.08 6.81 -3.03
CA PHE A 58 -3.57 5.85 -4.01
C PHE A 58 -4.79 5.11 -3.49
N GLN A 59 -5.67 4.73 -4.40
CA GLN A 59 -6.82 3.88 -4.09
C GLN A 59 -7.24 3.05 -5.31
N SER A 60 -7.67 1.81 -5.08
CA SER A 60 -8.34 1.00 -6.09
C SER A 60 -9.80 1.44 -6.24
N PHE A 61 -10.40 1.18 -7.39
CA PHE A 61 -11.84 1.36 -7.60
C PHE A 61 -12.60 0.07 -7.31
N VAL A 62 -13.89 0.20 -7.03
CA VAL A 62 -14.77 -0.95 -6.77
C VAL A 62 -14.90 -1.87 -7.99
N ASP A 63 -14.80 -1.30 -9.19
CA ASP A 63 -14.89 -2.01 -10.46
C ASP A 63 -13.57 -2.66 -10.91
N ASP A 64 -12.48 -2.37 -10.21
CA ASP A 64 -11.21 -3.04 -10.50
C ASP A 64 -11.31 -4.53 -10.14
N PRO A 65 -10.74 -5.42 -10.97
CA PRO A 65 -10.69 -6.85 -10.65
C PRO A 65 -10.11 -7.12 -9.27
N THR A 66 -10.70 -8.05 -8.51
CA THR A 66 -10.25 -8.36 -7.13
C THR A 66 -8.75 -8.65 -7.05
N GLU A 67 -8.22 -9.33 -8.06
CA GLU A 67 -6.79 -9.63 -8.12
C GLU A 67 -5.94 -8.35 -8.23
N LYS A 68 -6.33 -7.39 -9.08
CA LYS A 68 -5.66 -6.09 -9.19
C LYS A 68 -5.78 -5.30 -7.89
N ARG A 69 -6.96 -5.29 -7.25
CA ARG A 69 -7.15 -4.62 -5.96
C ARG A 69 -6.24 -5.17 -4.87
N CYS A 70 -6.03 -6.49 -4.81
CA CYS A 70 -5.20 -7.11 -3.78
C CYS A 70 -3.69 -7.04 -4.08
N LYS A 71 -3.29 -7.06 -5.35
CA LYS A 71 -1.87 -7.01 -5.75
C LYS A 71 -1.30 -5.60 -5.82
N THR A 72 -2.16 -4.59 -5.93
CA THR A 72 -1.75 -3.19 -6.10
C THR A 72 -2.41 -2.31 -5.05
N VAL A 73 -1.95 -1.09 -4.93
CA VAL A 73 -2.59 -0.05 -4.10
C VAL A 73 -3.55 0.82 -4.92
N GLY A 74 -3.84 0.40 -6.15
CA GLY A 74 -4.71 1.15 -7.05
C GLY A 74 -3.96 2.23 -7.83
N ARG A 75 -4.70 3.29 -8.19
CA ARG A 75 -4.22 4.43 -8.96
C ARG A 75 -4.13 5.68 -8.09
N VAL A 76 -3.35 6.64 -8.57
CA VAL A 76 -3.18 7.92 -7.87
C VAL A 76 -4.51 8.68 -7.75
N HIS A 77 -4.72 9.30 -6.59
CA HIS A 77 -5.88 10.15 -6.34
C HIS A 77 -5.85 11.43 -7.21
N PRO A 78 -7.01 11.99 -7.56
CA PRO A 78 -7.10 13.26 -8.27
C PRO A 78 -6.32 14.36 -7.54
N HIS A 79 -5.62 15.20 -8.31
CA HIS A 79 -4.83 16.33 -7.83
C HIS A 79 -3.62 15.97 -6.96
N ILE A 80 -3.24 14.69 -6.92
CA ILE A 80 -1.98 14.19 -6.36
C ILE A 80 -1.04 13.88 -7.53
N GLU A 81 0.19 14.27 -7.39
CA GLU A 81 1.27 13.91 -8.30
C GLU A 81 2.15 12.85 -7.64
N VAL A 82 2.60 11.88 -8.43
CA VAL A 82 3.47 10.82 -7.97
C VAL A 82 4.60 10.57 -8.97
N LYS A 83 5.72 10.15 -8.46
CA LYS A 83 6.86 9.67 -9.26
C LYS A 83 7.55 8.55 -8.52
N ILE A 84 8.24 7.68 -9.27
CA ILE A 84 9.16 6.69 -8.72
C ILE A 84 10.57 7.09 -9.13
N VAL A 85 11.50 7.10 -8.19
CA VAL A 85 12.86 7.58 -8.41
C VAL A 85 13.90 6.57 -7.96
N ASP A 86 15.06 6.61 -8.63
CA ASP A 86 16.25 5.88 -8.24
C ASP A 86 16.99 6.57 -7.08
N LYS A 87 18.09 5.97 -6.62
CA LYS A 87 18.97 6.51 -5.56
C LYS A 87 19.62 7.86 -5.90
N TYR A 88 19.54 8.31 -7.15
CA TYR A 88 20.03 9.62 -7.61
C TYR A 88 18.89 10.62 -7.82
N ASN A 89 17.68 10.31 -7.34
CA ASN A 89 16.46 11.11 -7.51
C ASN A 89 16.04 11.32 -8.98
N LYS A 90 16.39 10.37 -9.87
CA LYS A 90 15.95 10.34 -11.26
C LYS A 90 14.73 9.46 -11.40
N ILE A 91 13.74 9.93 -12.18
CA ILE A 91 12.55 9.15 -12.48
C ILE A 91 12.94 7.87 -13.22
N VAL A 92 12.46 6.73 -12.74
CA VAL A 92 12.65 5.43 -13.39
C VAL A 92 11.56 5.16 -14.42
N PRO A 93 11.82 4.34 -15.45
CA PRO A 93 10.81 3.86 -16.39
C PRO A 93 9.67 3.09 -15.70
N ILE A 94 8.51 3.01 -16.38
CA ILE A 94 7.42 2.13 -15.97
C ILE A 94 7.92 0.69 -15.95
N GLY A 95 7.53 -0.07 -14.93
CA GLY A 95 7.99 -1.43 -14.69
C GLY A 95 9.28 -1.54 -13.89
N GLU A 96 9.97 -0.43 -13.64
CA GLU A 96 11.17 -0.42 -12.80
C GLU A 96 10.84 0.04 -11.37
N GLN A 97 11.54 -0.56 -10.41
CA GLN A 97 11.37 -0.28 -8.99
C GLN A 97 12.19 0.94 -8.57
N GLY A 98 11.64 1.74 -7.69
CA GLY A 98 12.33 2.85 -7.04
C GLY A 98 11.56 3.39 -5.85
N GLU A 99 12.05 4.46 -5.24
CA GLU A 99 11.37 5.14 -4.15
C GLU A 99 10.14 5.89 -4.67
N LEU A 100 8.99 5.65 -4.03
CA LEU A 100 7.77 6.39 -4.31
C LEU A 100 7.83 7.77 -3.67
N CYS A 101 7.63 8.79 -4.49
CA CYS A 101 7.51 10.17 -4.03
C CYS A 101 6.13 10.71 -4.40
N THR A 102 5.53 11.49 -3.50
CA THR A 102 4.23 12.12 -3.72
C THR A 102 4.28 13.63 -3.52
N ARG A 103 3.45 14.36 -4.24
CA ARG A 103 3.28 15.81 -4.13
C ARG A 103 1.81 16.17 -4.30
N GLY A 104 1.34 17.16 -3.56
CA GLY A 104 -0.04 17.64 -3.70
C GLY A 104 -0.55 18.29 -2.43
N TYR A 105 -1.82 18.64 -2.46
CA TYR A 105 -2.51 19.35 -1.36
C TYR A 105 -2.57 18.53 -0.06
N SER A 106 -2.45 17.21 -0.15
CA SER A 106 -2.53 16.30 0.98
C SER A 106 -1.22 16.13 1.74
N VAL A 107 -0.08 16.54 1.14
CA VAL A 107 1.21 16.43 1.81
C VAL A 107 1.27 17.41 2.98
N MET A 108 1.74 16.92 4.14
CA MET A 108 1.91 17.73 5.34
C MET A 108 2.82 18.94 5.08
N LYS A 109 2.69 19.95 5.92
CA LYS A 109 3.58 21.11 5.87
C LYS A 109 4.95 20.78 6.45
N GLU A 110 4.97 20.21 7.64
CA GLU A 110 6.19 19.90 8.38
C GLU A 110 5.92 18.94 9.55
N TYR A 111 6.95 18.33 10.08
CA TYR A 111 6.92 17.74 11.40
C TYR A 111 7.02 18.84 12.47
N TRP A 112 6.20 18.73 13.50
CA TRP A 112 6.14 19.73 14.56
C TRP A 112 7.50 19.92 15.25
N ASN A 113 8.05 21.15 15.20
CA ASN A 113 9.35 21.52 15.75
C ASN A 113 10.53 20.66 15.28
N ASP A 114 10.44 20.02 14.11
CA ASP A 114 11.50 19.19 13.54
C ASP A 114 11.74 19.53 12.06
N VAL A 115 12.41 20.68 11.87
CA VAL A 115 12.76 21.18 10.55
C VAL A 115 13.77 20.26 9.84
N ASN A 116 14.66 19.62 10.61
CA ASN A 116 15.70 18.76 10.02
C ASN A 116 15.05 17.53 9.37
N THR A 117 14.26 16.76 10.11
CA THR A 117 13.56 15.61 9.55
C THR A 117 12.60 16.03 8.44
N THR A 118 11.94 17.19 8.56
CA THR A 118 11.08 17.71 7.49
C THR A 118 11.84 17.91 6.19
N ASN A 119 13.02 18.56 6.24
CA ASN A 119 13.85 18.80 5.07
C ASN A 119 14.46 17.51 4.48
N GLU A 120 14.65 16.47 5.29
CA GLU A 120 15.10 15.17 4.81
C GLU A 120 14.03 14.46 3.98
N VAL A 121 12.75 14.56 4.39
CA VAL A 121 11.66 13.84 3.73
C VAL A 121 10.91 14.66 2.68
N ILE A 122 10.91 15.99 2.78
CA ILE A 122 10.28 16.88 1.78
C ILE A 122 11.36 17.64 1.02
N ASN A 123 11.58 17.26 -0.23
CA ASN A 123 12.58 17.88 -1.09
C ASN A 123 11.91 18.49 -2.33
N ASN A 124 12.04 19.80 -2.53
CA ASN A 124 11.43 20.54 -3.64
C ASN A 124 9.92 20.28 -3.79
N GLY A 125 9.20 20.18 -2.67
CA GLY A 125 7.76 19.93 -2.62
C GLY A 125 7.37 18.46 -2.85
N TRP A 126 8.32 17.55 -3.00
CA TRP A 126 8.10 16.11 -3.09
C TRP A 126 8.37 15.45 -1.75
N MET A 127 7.37 14.75 -1.25
CA MET A 127 7.49 13.88 -0.09
C MET A 127 8.10 12.55 -0.53
N HIS A 128 9.26 12.23 0.02
CA HIS A 128 9.91 10.94 -0.09
C HIS A 128 9.29 10.00 0.94
N THR A 129 8.56 8.98 0.48
CA THR A 129 7.77 8.13 1.39
C THR A 129 8.61 7.09 2.13
N GLY A 130 9.80 6.80 1.62
CA GLY A 130 10.62 5.69 2.07
C GLY A 130 10.09 4.31 1.63
N ASP A 131 8.97 4.27 0.92
CA ASP A 131 8.41 3.03 0.37
C ASP A 131 8.88 2.84 -1.07
N LEU A 132 9.12 1.59 -1.44
CA LEU A 132 9.49 1.19 -2.79
C LEU A 132 8.24 0.77 -3.56
N GLY A 133 8.17 1.18 -4.81
CA GLY A 133 7.03 0.86 -5.66
C GLY A 133 7.41 0.67 -7.13
N VAL A 134 6.45 0.13 -7.87
CA VAL A 134 6.51 -0.08 -9.32
C VAL A 134 5.17 0.32 -9.92
N PHE A 135 5.18 1.08 -11.03
CA PHE A 135 4.00 1.30 -11.85
C PHE A 135 3.89 0.27 -12.95
N ASP A 136 2.69 -0.23 -13.21
CA ASP A 136 2.40 -0.95 -14.44
C ASP A 136 1.92 0.00 -15.55
N GLU A 137 1.76 -0.53 -16.77
CA GLU A 137 1.34 0.23 -17.95
C GLU A 137 -0.09 0.80 -17.83
N ASP A 138 -0.92 0.22 -16.97
CA ASP A 138 -2.30 0.68 -16.69
C ASP A 138 -2.35 1.77 -15.59
N GLY A 139 -1.19 2.16 -15.04
CA GLY A 139 -1.06 3.17 -13.99
C GLY A 139 -1.39 2.68 -12.58
N PHE A 140 -1.45 1.35 -12.36
CA PHE A 140 -1.53 0.81 -11.01
C PHE A 140 -0.15 0.81 -10.35
N CYS A 141 -0.13 1.11 -9.07
CA CYS A 141 1.08 1.05 -8.27
C CYS A 141 1.10 -0.20 -7.40
N THR A 142 2.21 -0.91 -7.39
CA THR A 142 2.50 -2.00 -6.45
C THR A 142 3.58 -1.53 -5.49
N ILE A 143 3.31 -1.57 -4.19
CA ILE A 143 4.34 -1.35 -3.16
C ILE A 143 5.13 -2.64 -3.01
N THR A 144 6.44 -2.57 -3.11
CA THR A 144 7.33 -3.74 -3.11
C THR A 144 8.15 -3.87 -1.83
N GLY A 145 8.15 -2.85 -0.96
CA GLY A 145 8.85 -2.88 0.32
C GLY A 145 9.14 -1.48 0.84
N ARG A 146 10.01 -1.41 1.83
CA ARG A 146 10.52 -0.16 2.38
C ARG A 146 12.03 -0.07 2.21
N LEU A 147 12.52 1.14 1.94
CA LEU A 147 13.97 1.40 1.85
C LEU A 147 14.72 0.99 3.11
N LYS A 148 14.14 1.25 4.29
CA LYS A 148 14.76 0.95 5.60
C LYS A 148 14.76 -0.54 5.95
N ASP A 149 13.83 -1.31 5.41
CA ASP A 149 13.66 -2.73 5.70
C ASP A 149 14.42 -3.62 4.71
N MET A 150 14.97 -3.04 3.65
CA MET A 150 15.74 -3.75 2.65
C MET A 150 17.03 -4.33 3.25
N ILE A 151 17.21 -5.63 3.10
CA ILE A 151 18.40 -6.35 3.55
C ILE A 151 19.40 -6.43 2.38
N ILE A 152 20.62 -5.97 2.62
CA ILE A 152 21.69 -6.10 1.62
C ILE A 152 22.60 -7.26 2.05
N ARG A 153 22.68 -8.31 1.24
CA ARG A 153 23.53 -9.46 1.48
C ARG A 153 24.30 -9.84 0.23
N GLY A 154 25.63 -9.79 0.32
CA GLY A 154 26.50 -10.15 -0.82
C GLY A 154 26.37 -9.23 -2.04
N GLY A 155 25.83 -8.01 -1.85
CA GLY A 155 25.56 -7.07 -2.94
C GLY A 155 24.17 -7.21 -3.58
N GLU A 156 23.36 -8.17 -3.12
CA GLU A 156 21.97 -8.34 -3.54
C GLU A 156 21.00 -7.70 -2.54
N ASN A 157 19.96 -7.08 -3.06
CA ASN A 157 18.88 -6.51 -2.29
C ASN A 157 17.82 -7.58 -2.04
N ILE A 158 17.54 -7.86 -0.77
CA ILE A 158 16.48 -8.79 -0.34
C ILE A 158 15.37 -7.94 0.27
N TYR A 159 14.17 -8.07 -0.27
CA TYR A 159 13.00 -7.38 0.24
C TYR A 159 12.22 -8.32 1.16
N PRO A 160 12.06 -8.01 2.47
CA PRO A 160 11.36 -8.85 3.42
C PRO A 160 9.96 -9.28 2.93
N ARG A 161 9.28 -8.41 2.23
CA ARG A 161 7.96 -8.65 1.66
C ARG A 161 7.87 -9.92 0.79
N GLU A 162 8.88 -10.20 -0.03
CA GLU A 162 8.89 -11.42 -0.86
C GLU A 162 8.90 -12.68 0.00
N ILE A 163 9.63 -12.61 1.12
CA ILE A 163 9.72 -13.71 2.09
C ILE A 163 8.39 -13.84 2.85
N GLU A 164 7.83 -12.73 3.29
CA GLU A 164 6.55 -12.68 4.00
C GLU A 164 5.42 -13.22 3.12
N GLU A 165 5.31 -12.81 1.86
CA GLU A 165 4.31 -13.30 0.91
C GLU A 165 4.45 -14.82 0.70
N PHE A 166 5.66 -15.35 0.61
CA PHE A 166 5.90 -16.78 0.51
C PHE A 166 5.49 -17.52 1.79
N LEU A 167 5.79 -16.97 2.97
CA LEU A 167 5.43 -17.56 4.25
C LEU A 167 3.91 -17.58 4.47
N PHE A 168 3.19 -16.55 4.05
CA PHE A 168 1.73 -16.48 4.11
C PHE A 168 1.00 -17.59 3.31
N LEU A 169 1.67 -18.20 2.34
CA LEU A 169 1.10 -19.37 1.63
C LEU A 169 1.06 -20.62 2.49
N HIS A 170 1.79 -20.64 3.61
CA HIS A 170 1.87 -21.82 4.46
C HIS A 170 0.69 -21.90 5.45
N PRO A 171 -0.11 -22.99 5.50
CA PRO A 171 -1.37 -23.06 6.25
C PRO A 171 -1.22 -22.97 7.78
N LYS A 172 -0.01 -23.09 8.31
CA LYS A 172 0.28 -22.99 9.75
C LYS A 172 0.88 -21.64 10.16
N ILE A 173 1.08 -20.74 9.21
CA ILE A 173 1.61 -19.39 9.46
C ILE A 173 0.45 -18.41 9.37
N SER A 174 0.15 -17.75 10.47
CA SER A 174 -0.91 -16.73 10.56
C SER A 174 -0.39 -15.31 10.33
N GLU A 175 0.88 -15.08 10.69
CA GLU A 175 1.56 -13.79 10.52
C GLU A 175 3.05 -14.05 10.21
N ALA A 176 3.62 -13.22 9.36
CA ALA A 176 5.03 -13.25 8.99
C ALA A 176 5.56 -11.83 8.84
#